data_7a8c142d9204aa789955f16fc818fbe6
#
_entry.id   7a8c142d9204aa789955f16fc818fbe6
#
_cell.length_a   1.000
_cell.length_b   1.000
_cell.length_c   1.000
_cell.angle_alpha   90.00
_cell.angle_beta   90.00
_cell.angle_gamma   90.00
#
_symmetry.space_group_name_H-M   'P 1'
#
loop_
_entity.id
_entity.type
_entity.pdbx_description
1 polymer ?
#
loop_
_entity_poly.entity_id
_entity_poly.type
_entity_poly.pdbx_seq_one_letter_code
_entity_poly.pdbx_strand_id
1 'polypeptide(L)'
;MRQVSAAVTCGDIALGRYGPVEMPTPWWNDVAPVAEWLSGLLGVPVMVLRLVDVEGGRSMRDGHVTYHAEALELPPQAPITLLNSSAPPAEHLLAAHEPLRASWATVEGLRAALDWALNITGPSEIRQVKTWNLAGLFHLPGENAWLKTTPPFASPESSVIQALAEVDPTLVPQVLAAEPERGWMLLGHIPGEDCWKAGPDLVADTVRRFTLAQQSLRDLIPARTEAAHSRQRLGVPGLVDRRRILAAAQHLSPVPGSDELFSQVPALEEELAACGLPYTLVHGDFHPGNWRAVPGGPAVVLDFADAHFGHPAADGLRLQEWVGNAEAWVGAWSIPGADPRRALEVAAPLAALGQAVRYQEFLDGIEPSERRYHLGDPEEALENAVRAFRRLRPA
;
A
#
# COMPACT_ATOMS: atom_id res chain seq x y z
N MET A 1 0.07 -7.07 23.08
CA MET A 1 0.95 -5.86 23.09
C MET A 1 2.24 -6.19 22.36
N ARG A 2 2.77 -5.24 21.61
CA ARG A 2 3.98 -5.40 20.79
C ARG A 2 5.22 -5.14 21.64
N GLN A 3 6.11 -6.14 21.72
CA GLN A 3 7.47 -5.96 22.21
C GLN A 3 8.42 -5.76 21.02
N VAL A 4 9.42 -4.91 21.18
CA VAL A 4 10.34 -4.56 20.11
C VAL A 4 11.79 -4.73 20.58
N SER A 5 12.56 -5.43 19.77
CA SER A 5 14.02 -5.39 19.77
C SER A 5 14.53 -4.76 18.47
N ALA A 6 15.70 -4.16 18.50
CA ALA A 6 16.34 -3.61 17.34
C ALA A 6 17.83 -3.95 17.29
N ALA A 7 18.30 -4.41 16.12
CA ALA A 7 19.72 -4.43 15.81
C ALA A 7 20.07 -3.13 15.12
N VAL A 8 20.99 -2.35 15.70
CA VAL A 8 21.30 -1.00 15.21
C VAL A 8 22.69 -0.97 14.55
N THR A 9 22.75 -0.33 13.41
CA THR A 9 23.98 -0.08 12.66
C THR A 9 24.25 1.41 12.47
N CYS A 10 25.47 1.79 12.12
CA CYS A 10 25.84 3.10 11.60
C CYS A 10 26.80 2.86 10.43
N GLY A 11 26.31 2.90 9.20
CA GLY A 11 27.03 2.45 8.02
C GLY A 11 27.44 0.98 8.20
N ASP A 12 28.71 0.69 8.07
CA ASP A 12 29.29 -0.65 8.22
C ASP A 12 29.58 -1.07 9.66
N ILE A 13 29.20 -0.24 10.65
CA ILE A 13 29.48 -0.47 12.06
C ILE A 13 28.22 -1.00 12.76
N ALA A 14 28.31 -2.18 13.38
CA ALA A 14 27.28 -2.68 14.27
C ALA A 14 27.38 -1.99 15.63
N LEU A 15 26.32 -1.27 16.05
CA LEU A 15 26.26 -0.58 17.32
C LEU A 15 25.72 -1.47 18.46
N GLY A 16 25.01 -2.54 18.13
CA GLY A 16 24.49 -3.50 19.09
C GLY A 16 23.01 -3.85 18.91
N ARG A 17 22.49 -4.62 19.88
CA ARG A 17 21.06 -4.97 19.95
C ARG A 17 20.44 -4.34 21.20
N TYR A 18 19.28 -3.75 21.03
CA TYR A 18 18.52 -3.04 22.06
C TYR A 18 17.14 -3.66 22.24
N GLY A 19 16.59 -3.59 23.45
CA GLY A 19 15.31 -4.18 23.80
C GLY A 19 15.42 -5.55 24.49
N PRO A 20 14.30 -6.29 24.69
CA PRO A 20 12.97 -5.91 24.25
C PRO A 20 12.34 -4.76 25.07
N VAL A 21 11.57 -3.89 24.41
CA VAL A 21 10.80 -2.81 25.02
C VAL A 21 9.36 -2.86 24.51
N GLU A 22 8.40 -2.58 25.38
CA GLU A 22 6.99 -2.51 25.01
C GLU A 22 6.70 -1.21 24.26
N MET A 23 5.96 -1.31 23.12
CA MET A 23 5.59 -0.17 22.30
C MET A 23 4.12 0.20 22.48
N PRO A 24 3.77 1.51 22.38
CA PRO A 24 2.41 2.00 22.61
C PRO A 24 1.41 1.56 21.54
N THR A 25 1.89 1.18 20.35
CA THR A 25 1.06 0.74 19.23
C THR A 25 1.28 -0.73 18.89
N PRO A 26 0.24 -1.47 18.50
CA PRO A 26 0.38 -2.89 18.21
C PRO A 26 0.96 -3.17 16.82
N TRP A 27 0.91 -2.19 15.89
CA TRP A 27 1.18 -2.39 14.47
C TRP A 27 2.68 -2.45 14.16
N TRP A 28 3.10 -3.45 13.38
CA TRP A 28 4.51 -3.65 13.05
C TRP A 28 5.07 -2.56 12.13
N ASN A 29 4.26 -1.98 11.26
CA ASN A 29 4.68 -0.91 10.35
C ASN A 29 4.70 0.49 11.00
N ASP A 30 4.15 0.65 12.19
CA ASP A 30 4.20 1.91 12.95
C ASP A 30 5.52 1.98 13.73
N VAL A 31 6.52 2.61 13.10
CA VAL A 31 7.90 2.63 13.60
C VAL A 31 8.30 3.94 14.25
N ALA A 32 7.45 4.97 14.22
CA ALA A 32 7.77 6.25 14.88
C ALA A 32 8.18 6.08 16.34
N PRO A 33 7.45 5.34 17.20
CA PRO A 33 7.85 5.15 18.60
C PRO A 33 9.17 4.40 18.74
N VAL A 34 9.51 3.52 17.78
CA VAL A 34 10.76 2.75 17.77
C VAL A 34 11.94 3.66 17.44
N ALA A 35 11.79 4.48 16.38
CA ALA A 35 12.81 5.45 15.97
C ALA A 35 13.05 6.49 17.08
N GLU A 36 11.99 7.01 17.70
CA GLU A 36 12.07 7.95 18.83
C GLU A 36 12.78 7.34 20.03
N TRP A 37 12.41 6.11 20.42
CA TRP A 37 13.06 5.40 21.53
C TRP A 37 14.56 5.22 21.28
N LEU A 38 14.95 4.70 20.10
CA LEU A 38 16.35 4.46 19.76
C LEU A 38 17.14 5.78 19.65
N SER A 39 16.55 6.81 19.06
CA SER A 39 17.18 8.14 18.95
C SER A 39 17.43 8.75 20.32
N GLY A 40 16.47 8.65 21.24
CA GLY A 40 16.62 9.10 22.62
C GLY A 40 17.70 8.32 23.40
N LEU A 41 17.81 7.02 23.15
CA LEU A 41 18.80 6.16 23.81
C LEU A 41 20.22 6.41 23.30
N LEU A 42 20.39 6.64 22.00
CA LEU A 42 21.70 6.80 21.35
C LEU A 42 22.15 8.25 21.25
N GLY A 43 21.25 9.21 21.47
CA GLY A 43 21.55 10.65 21.37
C GLY A 43 21.79 11.14 19.94
N VAL A 44 21.42 10.36 18.93
CA VAL A 44 21.54 10.66 17.50
C VAL A 44 20.26 10.21 16.76
N PRO A 45 19.93 10.79 15.60
CA PRO A 45 18.79 10.34 14.81
C PRO A 45 18.94 8.86 14.37
N VAL A 46 17.90 8.06 14.61
CA VAL A 46 17.84 6.66 14.21
C VAL A 46 16.59 6.43 13.35
N MET A 47 16.74 5.67 12.27
CA MET A 47 15.65 5.26 11.38
C MET A 47 15.54 3.73 11.35
N VAL A 48 14.33 3.21 11.35
CA VAL A 48 14.07 1.79 11.17
C VAL A 48 14.15 1.47 9.67
N LEU A 49 14.98 0.50 9.30
CA LEU A 49 15.13 0.08 7.91
C LEU A 49 14.08 -0.97 7.52
N ARG A 50 13.97 -2.03 8.30
CA ARG A 50 13.14 -3.19 7.96
C ARG A 50 12.85 -4.09 9.16
N LEU A 51 11.86 -4.94 8.99
CA LEU A 51 11.59 -6.05 9.87
C LEU A 51 12.60 -7.19 9.60
N VAL A 52 13.15 -7.75 10.65
CA VAL A 52 14.11 -8.87 10.58
C VAL A 52 13.44 -10.17 11.01
N ASP A 53 12.69 -10.15 12.12
CA ASP A 53 12.01 -11.33 12.65
C ASP A 53 10.79 -10.96 13.48
N VAL A 54 9.85 -11.93 13.60
CA VAL A 54 8.64 -11.82 14.42
C VAL A 54 8.41 -13.14 15.13
N GLU A 55 8.28 -13.09 16.45
CA GLU A 55 7.85 -14.19 17.29
C GLU A 55 6.43 -13.93 17.83
N GLY A 56 5.48 -14.77 17.45
CA GLY A 56 4.08 -14.57 17.80
C GLY A 56 3.45 -13.43 16.99
N GLY A 57 2.33 -12.90 17.49
CA GLY A 57 1.54 -11.89 16.76
C GLY A 57 0.70 -12.46 15.63
N ARG A 58 -0.15 -11.63 15.05
CA ARG A 58 -1.03 -11.97 13.93
C ARG A 58 -1.46 -10.71 13.18
N SER A 59 -1.65 -10.80 11.87
CA SER A 59 -2.19 -9.71 11.05
C SER A 59 -1.44 -8.39 11.27
N MET A 60 -0.13 -8.42 11.15
CA MET A 60 0.80 -7.27 11.28
C MET A 60 0.77 -6.58 12.65
N ARG A 61 0.34 -7.26 13.72
CA ARG A 61 0.22 -6.67 15.06
C ARG A 61 0.62 -7.62 16.17
N ASP A 62 0.98 -7.03 17.31
CA ASP A 62 1.36 -7.70 18.54
C ASP A 62 2.62 -8.60 18.40
N GLY A 63 2.94 -9.43 19.40
CA GLY A 63 4.12 -10.29 19.40
C GLY A 63 5.41 -9.57 19.71
N HIS A 64 6.53 -10.28 19.55
CA HIS A 64 7.88 -9.73 19.66
C HIS A 64 8.47 -9.52 18.27
N VAL A 65 8.76 -8.27 17.94
CA VAL A 65 9.24 -7.84 16.63
C VAL A 65 10.69 -7.40 16.74
N THR A 66 11.53 -7.89 15.85
CA THR A 66 12.93 -7.45 15.73
C THR A 66 13.11 -6.65 14.45
N TYR A 67 13.63 -5.42 14.58
CA TYR A 67 13.96 -4.55 13.45
C TYR A 67 15.47 -4.44 13.23
N HIS A 68 15.87 -4.15 11.99
CA HIS A 68 17.12 -3.50 11.68
C HIS A 68 16.90 -1.99 11.64
N ALA A 69 17.73 -1.24 12.36
CA ALA A 69 17.68 0.22 12.38
C ALA A 69 19.07 0.81 12.13
N GLU A 70 19.11 2.00 11.56
CA GLU A 70 20.32 2.75 11.21
C GLU A 70 20.40 4.04 12.02
N ALA A 71 21.51 4.24 12.74
CA ALA A 71 21.87 5.52 13.28
C ALA A 71 22.48 6.41 12.17
N LEU A 72 21.90 7.57 11.92
CA LEU A 72 22.33 8.44 10.83
C LEU A 72 23.70 9.08 11.08
N GLU A 73 24.12 9.10 12.35
CA GLU A 73 25.41 9.60 12.82
C GLU A 73 26.00 8.60 13.83
N LEU A 74 27.33 8.61 13.98
CA LEU A 74 27.97 7.77 14.99
C LEU A 74 27.68 8.34 16.39
N PRO A 75 27.06 7.55 17.30
CA PRO A 75 26.76 8.02 18.65
C PRO A 75 28.03 8.42 19.42
N PRO A 76 28.03 9.55 20.16
CA PRO A 76 29.22 10.03 20.88
C PRO A 76 29.70 9.09 21.98
N GLN A 77 28.79 8.27 22.50
CA GLN A 77 29.07 7.21 23.48
C GLN A 77 28.29 5.97 23.04
N ALA A 78 28.79 5.28 22.01
CA ALA A 78 28.21 3.98 21.64
C ALA A 78 28.41 3.02 22.81
N PRO A 79 27.37 2.60 23.55
CA PRO A 79 27.54 1.50 24.50
C PRO A 79 27.83 0.26 23.65
N ILE A 80 29.09 -0.16 23.61
CA ILE A 80 29.49 -1.44 23.03
C ILE A 80 28.92 -2.54 23.96
N THR A 81 27.63 -2.73 23.93
CA THR A 81 27.01 -3.87 24.56
C THR A 81 27.18 -5.03 23.60
N LEU A 82 28.12 -5.90 23.96
CA LEU A 82 28.40 -7.14 23.23
C LEU A 82 27.08 -7.85 22.89
N LEU A 83 26.87 -8.08 21.62
CA LEU A 83 25.75 -8.84 21.07
C LEU A 83 25.66 -10.18 21.82
N ASN A 84 24.56 -10.40 22.50
CA ASN A 84 24.26 -11.72 23.04
C ASN A 84 24.13 -12.71 21.89
N SER A 85 24.76 -13.87 21.98
CA SER A 85 25.04 -14.87 20.96
C SER A 85 23.81 -15.53 20.30
N SER A 86 22.58 -15.09 20.59
CA SER A 86 21.35 -15.60 20.01
C SER A 86 20.74 -14.69 18.91
N ALA A 87 21.35 -13.53 18.64
CA ALA A 87 20.95 -12.67 17.53
C ALA A 87 21.62 -13.13 16.22
N PRO A 88 20.96 -12.95 15.04
CA PRO A 88 21.67 -13.13 13.78
C PRO A 88 22.94 -12.28 13.83
N PRO A 89 24.10 -12.81 13.37
CA PRO A 89 25.34 -12.06 13.36
C PRO A 89 25.14 -10.72 12.63
N ALA A 90 25.70 -9.63 13.16
CA ALA A 90 25.65 -8.33 12.52
C ALA A 90 26.06 -8.37 11.04
N GLU A 91 26.97 -9.28 10.70
CA GLU A 91 27.39 -9.61 9.32
C GLU A 91 26.22 -9.98 8.41
N HIS A 92 25.19 -10.71 8.91
CA HIS A 92 24.00 -11.02 8.12
C HIS A 92 23.07 -9.80 7.89
N LEU A 93 23.09 -8.83 8.79
CA LEU A 93 22.34 -7.58 8.61
C LEU A 93 23.01 -6.66 7.60
N LEU A 94 24.33 -6.59 7.61
CA LEU A 94 25.15 -5.73 6.77
C LEU A 94 25.46 -6.33 5.40
N ALA A 95 25.77 -7.64 5.36
CA ALA A 95 26.35 -8.30 4.19
C ALA A 95 25.33 -8.85 3.18
N ALA A 96 24.06 -8.96 3.51
CA ALA A 96 23.12 -9.61 2.60
C ALA A 96 22.63 -8.62 1.54
N HIS A 97 23.26 -8.66 0.36
CA HIS A 97 22.63 -8.18 -0.85
C HIS A 97 21.42 -9.07 -1.15
N GLU A 98 20.26 -8.62 -0.65
CA GLU A 98 18.98 -9.25 -0.94
C GLU A 98 18.34 -8.49 -2.11
N PRO A 99 18.22 -9.12 -3.29
CA PRO A 99 17.74 -8.44 -4.50
C PRO A 99 16.32 -7.87 -4.38
N LEU A 100 15.51 -8.44 -3.49
CA LEU A 100 14.12 -8.02 -3.25
C LEU A 100 13.99 -7.02 -2.11
N ARG A 101 15.11 -6.59 -1.51
CA ARG A 101 15.08 -5.57 -0.46
C ARG A 101 14.66 -4.23 -1.03
N ALA A 102 13.67 -3.59 -0.39
CA ALA A 102 13.25 -2.25 -0.74
C ALA A 102 14.42 -1.26 -0.63
N SER A 103 14.49 -0.27 -1.52
CA SER A 103 15.60 0.71 -1.52
C SER A 103 15.73 1.43 -0.18
N TRP A 104 14.63 1.86 0.42
CA TRP A 104 14.63 2.53 1.74
C TRP A 104 14.96 1.60 2.92
N ALA A 105 14.97 0.31 2.71
CA ALA A 105 15.39 -0.69 3.70
C ALA A 105 16.91 -0.95 3.67
N THR A 106 17.65 -0.19 2.87
CA THR A 106 19.12 -0.14 2.85
C THR A 106 19.60 1.21 3.35
N VAL A 107 20.80 1.25 3.94
CA VAL A 107 21.41 2.50 4.43
C VAL A 107 21.58 3.52 3.28
N GLU A 108 22.13 3.06 2.15
CA GLU A 108 22.38 3.90 0.98
C GLU A 108 21.07 4.43 0.38
N GLY A 109 20.09 3.56 0.16
CA GLY A 109 18.83 3.95 -0.46
C GLY A 109 17.98 4.85 0.43
N LEU A 110 17.97 4.61 1.76
CA LEU A 110 17.33 5.52 2.71
C LEU A 110 17.97 6.91 2.65
N ARG A 111 19.29 7.03 2.79
CA ARG A 111 20.00 8.31 2.74
C ARG A 111 19.74 9.03 1.41
N ALA A 112 19.81 8.32 0.29
CA ALA A 112 19.54 8.91 -1.02
C ALA A 112 18.10 9.47 -1.14
N ALA A 113 17.08 8.79 -0.57
CA ALA A 113 15.71 9.28 -0.57
C ALA A 113 15.53 10.51 0.33
N LEU A 114 16.15 10.52 1.52
CA LEU A 114 16.12 11.66 2.44
C LEU A 114 16.85 12.88 1.84
N ASP A 115 18.04 12.68 1.29
CA ASP A 115 18.82 13.73 0.62
C ASP A 115 18.07 14.33 -0.58
N TRP A 116 17.40 13.47 -1.37
CA TRP A 116 16.56 13.95 -2.47
C TRP A 116 15.44 14.87 -1.97
N ALA A 117 14.72 14.47 -0.92
CA ALA A 117 13.66 15.29 -0.35
C ALA A 117 14.21 16.63 0.18
N LEU A 118 15.32 16.61 0.94
CA LEU A 118 15.95 17.81 1.50
C LEU A 118 16.54 18.75 0.41
N ASN A 119 16.98 18.21 -0.72
CA ASN A 119 17.42 19.04 -1.85
C ASN A 119 16.27 19.83 -2.50
N ILE A 120 15.03 19.37 -2.36
CA ILE A 120 13.84 20.02 -2.90
C ILE A 120 13.26 21.01 -1.87
N THR A 121 13.11 20.55 -0.63
CA THR A 121 12.45 21.33 0.43
C THR A 121 13.39 22.28 1.16
N GLY A 122 14.68 22.03 1.10
CA GLY A 122 15.67 22.67 1.98
C GLY A 122 15.91 21.86 3.26
N PRO A 123 16.89 22.29 4.09
CA PRO A 123 17.21 21.62 5.34
C PRO A 123 16.02 21.61 6.30
N SER A 124 15.57 20.45 6.70
CA SER A 124 14.43 20.24 7.59
C SER A 124 14.65 19.00 8.48
N GLU A 125 14.03 19.00 9.65
CA GLU A 125 13.89 17.78 10.45
C GLU A 125 13.08 16.76 9.66
N ILE A 126 13.49 15.47 9.71
CA ILE A 126 12.75 14.37 9.12
C ILE A 126 12.36 13.41 10.23
N ARG A 127 11.07 13.08 10.31
CA ARG A 127 10.51 12.10 11.23
C ARG A 127 9.99 10.90 10.47
N GLN A 128 10.54 9.73 10.75
CA GLN A 128 9.99 8.49 10.20
C GLN A 128 8.66 8.16 10.90
N VAL A 129 7.62 7.85 10.12
CA VAL A 129 6.29 7.53 10.66
C VAL A 129 5.97 6.06 10.48
N LYS A 130 6.12 5.55 9.25
CA LYS A 130 5.90 4.14 8.93
C LYS A 130 7.02 3.60 8.06
N THR A 131 7.33 2.33 8.23
CA THR A 131 8.12 1.57 7.27
C THR A 131 7.70 0.11 7.27
N TRP A 132 7.64 -0.47 6.10
CA TRP A 132 7.38 -1.86 5.83
C TRP A 132 7.70 -2.16 4.36
N ASN A 133 7.53 -3.39 3.94
CA ASN A 133 7.86 -3.84 2.59
C ASN A 133 7.12 -3.13 1.44
N LEU A 134 6.00 -2.45 1.70
CA LEU A 134 5.20 -1.75 0.68
C LEU A 134 5.40 -0.23 0.68
N ALA A 135 5.93 0.36 1.76
CA ALA A 135 6.18 1.79 1.81
C ALA A 135 7.12 2.22 2.95
N GLY A 136 7.90 3.26 2.72
CA GLY A 136 8.48 4.13 3.75
C GLY A 136 7.76 5.47 3.74
N LEU A 137 7.37 5.97 4.92
CA LEU A 137 6.67 7.24 5.08
C LEU A 137 7.39 8.13 6.09
N PHE A 138 7.78 9.33 5.64
CA PHE A 138 8.56 10.29 6.42
C PHE A 138 7.89 11.66 6.38
N HIS A 139 7.80 12.30 7.55
CA HIS A 139 7.24 13.64 7.71
C HIS A 139 8.36 14.68 7.80
N LEU A 140 8.23 15.75 7.05
CA LEU A 140 9.08 16.93 7.07
C LEU A 140 8.28 18.11 7.67
N PRO A 141 8.24 18.25 9.00
CA PRO A 141 7.31 19.18 9.65
C PRO A 141 7.61 20.65 9.33
N GLY A 142 8.87 21.02 9.17
CA GLY A 142 9.27 22.39 8.81
C GLY A 142 8.75 22.84 7.45
N GLU A 143 8.59 21.92 6.52
CA GLU A 143 8.15 22.18 5.15
C GLU A 143 6.70 21.75 4.90
N ASN A 144 6.05 21.25 5.95
CA ASN A 144 4.67 20.76 5.87
C ASN A 144 4.49 19.75 4.73
N ALA A 145 5.45 18.81 4.59
CA ALA A 145 5.54 17.86 3.49
C ALA A 145 5.75 16.44 3.98
N TRP A 146 5.50 15.48 3.08
CA TRP A 146 5.64 14.04 3.31
C TRP A 146 6.42 13.39 2.18
N LEU A 147 7.52 12.72 2.53
CA LEU A 147 8.19 11.80 1.62
C LEU A 147 7.55 10.42 1.75
N LYS A 148 7.08 9.86 0.65
CA LYS A 148 6.65 8.46 0.52
C LYS A 148 7.58 7.75 -0.47
N THR A 149 8.01 6.55 -0.09
CA THR A 149 8.78 5.64 -0.95
C THR A 149 7.98 4.37 -1.15
N THR A 150 7.97 3.82 -2.37
CA THR A 150 7.23 2.60 -2.72
C THR A 150 8.11 1.65 -3.54
N PRO A 151 7.84 0.32 -3.50
CA PRO A 151 8.61 -0.65 -4.27
C PRO A 151 8.30 -0.57 -5.77
N PRO A 152 9.17 -1.13 -6.63
CA PRO A 152 9.00 -1.09 -8.09
C PRO A 152 7.72 -1.77 -8.61
N PHE A 153 7.13 -2.67 -7.84
CA PHE A 153 5.88 -3.37 -8.18
C PHE A 153 4.62 -2.61 -7.72
N ALA A 154 4.77 -1.49 -7.00
CA ALA A 154 3.64 -0.61 -6.70
C ALA A 154 3.15 0.11 -7.95
N SER A 155 1.91 0.60 -7.90
CA SER A 155 1.39 1.48 -8.94
C SER A 155 2.22 2.76 -9.05
N PRO A 156 2.28 3.42 -10.23
CA PRO A 156 2.90 4.73 -10.41
C PRO A 156 2.07 5.83 -9.70
N GLU A 157 2.07 5.81 -8.38
CA GLU A 157 1.16 6.55 -7.51
C GLU A 157 1.15 8.05 -7.80
N SER A 158 2.34 8.66 -8.00
CA SER A 158 2.42 10.09 -8.33
C SER A 158 1.72 10.44 -9.65
N SER A 159 1.83 9.58 -10.67
CA SER A 159 1.16 9.78 -11.96
C SER A 159 -0.36 9.60 -11.85
N VAL A 160 -0.80 8.66 -11.00
CA VAL A 160 -2.24 8.46 -10.70
C VAL A 160 -2.81 9.70 -10.01
N ILE A 161 -2.12 10.20 -8.97
CA ILE A 161 -2.53 11.40 -8.23
C ILE A 161 -2.60 12.62 -9.17
N GLN A 162 -1.61 12.81 -10.04
CA GLN A 162 -1.61 13.92 -11.01
C GLN A 162 -2.78 13.82 -11.98
N ALA A 163 -3.08 12.64 -12.52
CA ALA A 163 -4.21 12.44 -13.42
C ALA A 163 -5.56 12.73 -12.72
N LEU A 164 -5.73 12.33 -11.47
CA LEU A 164 -6.92 12.66 -10.67
C LEU A 164 -7.00 14.15 -10.35
N ALA A 165 -5.87 14.81 -10.07
CA ALA A 165 -5.80 16.23 -9.78
C ALA A 165 -6.18 17.11 -10.98
N GLU A 166 -5.99 16.64 -12.22
CA GLU A 166 -6.48 17.32 -13.43
C GLU A 166 -8.02 17.40 -13.47
N VAL A 167 -8.71 16.45 -12.83
CA VAL A 167 -10.18 16.42 -12.76
C VAL A 167 -10.69 17.14 -11.51
N ASP A 168 -10.13 16.81 -10.35
CA ASP A 168 -10.47 17.44 -9.07
C ASP A 168 -9.21 17.56 -8.18
N PRO A 169 -8.53 18.72 -8.19
CA PRO A 169 -7.32 18.92 -7.42
C PRO A 169 -7.52 18.90 -5.90
N THR A 170 -8.78 18.94 -5.44
CA THR A 170 -9.11 18.85 -4.00
C THR A 170 -9.42 17.43 -3.55
N LEU A 171 -9.46 16.48 -4.47
CA LEU A 171 -9.74 15.07 -4.20
C LEU A 171 -8.49 14.29 -3.75
N VAL A 172 -7.31 14.74 -4.12
CA VAL A 172 -6.04 14.05 -3.93
C VAL A 172 -4.97 14.98 -3.34
N PRO A 173 -3.87 14.45 -2.74
CA PRO A 173 -2.79 15.30 -2.25
C PRO A 173 -2.08 16.05 -3.39
N GLN A 174 -1.50 17.20 -3.06
CA GLN A 174 -0.59 17.86 -3.98
C GLN A 174 0.72 17.09 -4.09
N VAL A 175 1.13 16.71 -5.30
CA VAL A 175 2.47 16.20 -5.58
C VAL A 175 3.42 17.38 -5.74
N LEU A 176 4.36 17.53 -4.81
CA LEU A 176 5.38 18.59 -4.83
C LEU A 176 6.53 18.21 -5.75
N ALA A 177 6.94 16.95 -5.72
CA ALA A 177 7.94 16.36 -6.61
C ALA A 177 7.79 14.85 -6.66
N ALA A 178 8.31 14.21 -7.71
CA ALA A 178 8.34 12.76 -7.83
C ALA A 178 9.51 12.27 -8.69
N GLU A 179 10.04 11.10 -8.33
CA GLU A 179 10.92 10.26 -9.16
C GLU A 179 10.29 8.87 -9.31
N PRO A 180 9.38 8.67 -10.26
CA PRO A 180 8.62 7.42 -10.40
C PRO A 180 9.49 6.18 -10.60
N GLU A 181 10.61 6.32 -11.31
CA GLU A 181 11.59 5.23 -11.54
C GLU A 181 12.21 4.69 -10.22
N ARG A 182 12.26 5.55 -9.18
CA ARG A 182 12.76 5.20 -7.84
C ARG A 182 11.65 4.90 -6.84
N GLY A 183 10.40 5.11 -7.23
CA GLY A 183 9.24 5.03 -6.34
C GLY A 183 9.20 6.14 -5.28
N TRP A 184 9.83 7.30 -5.54
CA TRP A 184 9.88 8.42 -4.60
C TRP A 184 8.87 9.50 -4.96
N MET A 185 8.21 10.01 -3.93
CA MET A 185 7.22 11.06 -4.10
C MET A 185 7.21 11.96 -2.85
N LEU A 186 7.19 13.27 -3.09
CA LEU A 186 7.03 14.29 -2.07
C LEU A 186 5.64 14.90 -2.18
N LEU A 187 4.86 14.79 -1.12
CA LEU A 187 3.47 15.24 -1.05
C LEU A 187 3.33 16.42 -0.09
N GLY A 188 2.44 17.35 -0.43
CA GLY A 188 1.99 18.36 0.51
C GLY A 188 1.24 17.75 1.69
N HIS A 189 1.38 18.36 2.87
CA HIS A 189 0.64 17.92 4.05
C HIS A 189 -0.87 18.14 3.88
N ILE A 190 -1.64 17.14 4.25
CA ILE A 190 -3.09 17.19 4.25
C ILE A 190 -3.54 17.40 5.69
N PRO A 191 -4.18 18.53 5.99
CA PRO A 191 -4.69 18.80 7.33
C PRO A 191 -5.85 17.88 7.69
N GLY A 192 -6.15 17.78 8.98
CA GLY A 192 -7.26 16.99 9.50
C GLY A 192 -6.86 15.60 9.97
N GLU A 193 -7.82 14.68 10.02
CA GLU A 193 -7.69 13.35 10.58
C GLU A 193 -8.10 12.27 9.57
N ASP A 194 -7.67 11.04 9.83
CA ASP A 194 -8.08 9.86 9.05
C ASP A 194 -9.57 9.59 9.25
N CYS A 195 -10.27 9.24 8.17
CA CYS A 195 -11.74 9.16 8.15
C CYS A 195 -12.29 7.79 8.55
N TRP A 196 -11.61 7.02 9.41
CA TRP A 196 -12.07 5.68 9.85
C TRP A 196 -13.52 5.64 10.33
N LYS A 197 -14.04 6.76 10.85
CA LYS A 197 -15.41 6.91 11.36
C LYS A 197 -16.21 7.91 10.52
N ALA A 198 -15.95 7.96 9.21
CA ALA A 198 -16.66 8.86 8.31
C ALA A 198 -18.18 8.67 8.41
N GLY A 199 -18.90 9.78 8.58
CA GLY A 199 -20.36 9.78 8.52
C GLY A 199 -20.85 9.58 7.08
N PRO A 200 -22.14 9.21 6.91
CA PRO A 200 -22.71 8.87 5.61
C PRO A 200 -22.60 10.01 4.57
N ASP A 201 -22.69 11.26 4.99
CA ASP A 201 -22.59 12.40 4.07
C ASP A 201 -21.18 12.56 3.49
N LEU A 202 -20.13 12.39 4.32
CA LEU A 202 -18.75 12.43 3.88
C LEU A 202 -18.44 11.25 2.95
N VAL A 203 -18.94 10.05 3.28
CA VAL A 203 -18.83 8.87 2.43
C VAL A 203 -19.49 9.13 1.07
N ALA A 204 -20.73 9.62 1.05
CA ALA A 204 -21.46 9.89 -0.18
C ALA A 204 -20.77 10.95 -1.06
N ASP A 205 -20.28 12.03 -0.45
CA ASP A 205 -19.55 13.08 -1.19
C ASP A 205 -18.23 12.55 -1.77
N THR A 206 -17.42 11.85 -0.97
CA THR A 206 -16.13 11.33 -1.41
C THR A 206 -16.31 10.32 -2.53
N VAL A 207 -17.25 9.38 -2.39
CA VAL A 207 -17.58 8.40 -3.42
C VAL A 207 -18.05 9.07 -4.70
N ARG A 208 -18.96 10.06 -4.60
CA ARG A 208 -19.45 10.80 -5.77
C ARG A 208 -18.31 11.51 -6.51
N ARG A 209 -17.44 12.21 -5.80
CA ARG A 209 -16.30 12.94 -6.39
C ARG A 209 -15.31 11.96 -7.04
N PHE A 210 -14.97 10.88 -6.37
CA PHE A 210 -14.06 9.87 -6.92
C PHE A 210 -14.67 9.18 -8.14
N THR A 211 -15.97 8.83 -8.13
CA THR A 211 -16.68 8.26 -9.28
C THR A 211 -16.68 9.22 -10.47
N LEU A 212 -16.90 10.52 -10.25
CA LEU A 212 -16.84 11.51 -11.34
C LEU A 212 -15.44 11.58 -11.95
N ALA A 213 -14.39 11.52 -11.13
CA ALA A 213 -13.01 11.46 -11.61
C ALA A 213 -12.76 10.18 -12.42
N GLN A 214 -13.20 9.01 -11.91
CA GLN A 214 -13.13 7.75 -12.64
C GLN A 214 -13.85 7.79 -14.00
N GLN A 215 -15.06 8.37 -14.06
CA GLN A 215 -15.81 8.53 -15.30
C GLN A 215 -15.11 9.47 -16.30
N SER A 216 -14.48 10.53 -15.83
CA SER A 216 -13.72 11.45 -16.67
C SER A 216 -12.44 10.80 -17.22
N LEU A 217 -11.80 9.95 -16.44
CA LEU A 217 -10.57 9.25 -16.84
C LEU A 217 -10.80 8.07 -17.80
N ARG A 218 -12.05 7.54 -17.90
CA ARG A 218 -12.37 6.47 -18.87
C ARG A 218 -12.06 6.83 -20.31
N ASP A 219 -12.24 8.09 -20.67
CA ASP A 219 -12.08 8.57 -22.06
C ASP A 219 -10.60 8.78 -22.43
N LEU A 220 -9.69 8.87 -21.42
CA LEU A 220 -8.25 8.92 -21.61
C LEU A 220 -7.65 7.53 -21.89
N ILE A 221 -8.43 6.48 -21.71
CA ILE A 221 -8.02 5.10 -21.89
C ILE A 221 -8.56 4.62 -23.23
N PRO A 222 -7.70 4.35 -24.25
CA PRO A 222 -8.15 3.95 -25.56
C PRO A 222 -9.03 2.70 -25.49
N ALA A 223 -10.15 2.75 -26.23
CA ALA A 223 -10.97 1.58 -26.48
C ALA A 223 -10.08 0.42 -26.97
N ARG A 224 -10.35 -0.76 -26.43
CA ARG A 224 -9.73 -2.05 -26.67
C ARG A 224 -9.21 -2.22 -28.13
N THR A 225 -7.90 -2.10 -28.34
CA THR A 225 -7.25 -2.63 -29.53
C THR A 225 -6.29 -3.73 -29.09
N GLU A 226 -6.38 -4.90 -29.73
CA GLU A 226 -5.64 -6.14 -29.40
C GLU A 226 -4.11 -6.04 -29.46
N ALA A 227 -3.57 -4.87 -29.78
CA ALA A 227 -2.15 -4.62 -29.99
C ALA A 227 -1.43 -3.90 -28.84
N ALA A 228 -2.04 -3.72 -27.66
CA ALA A 228 -1.45 -2.89 -26.62
C ALA A 228 -0.58 -3.68 -25.64
N HIS A 229 0.58 -4.14 -26.10
CA HIS A 229 1.72 -4.50 -25.23
C HIS A 229 2.49 -3.26 -24.73
N SER A 230 2.00 -2.04 -24.98
CA SER A 230 2.67 -0.82 -24.53
C SER A 230 1.94 -0.17 -23.35
N ARG A 231 2.58 -0.20 -22.20
CA ARG A 231 2.21 0.52 -20.96
C ARG A 231 2.01 2.04 -21.16
N GLN A 232 2.36 2.59 -22.31
CA GLN A 232 2.36 4.03 -22.62
C GLN A 232 1.03 4.61 -23.10
N ARG A 233 -0.05 3.82 -23.29
CA ARG A 233 -1.29 4.29 -23.90
C ARG A 233 -2.44 4.60 -22.95
N LEU A 234 -2.25 4.43 -21.63
CA LEU A 234 -3.33 4.58 -20.66
C LEU A 234 -3.51 5.99 -20.08
N GLY A 235 -2.85 7.01 -20.59
CA GLY A 235 -2.89 8.35 -20.00
C GLY A 235 -2.16 8.44 -18.62
N VAL A 236 -1.97 7.32 -17.95
CA VAL A 236 -1.18 7.17 -16.72
C VAL A 236 -0.03 6.20 -17.01
N PRO A 237 1.18 6.72 -17.24
CA PRO A 237 2.34 5.87 -17.54
C PRO A 237 2.60 4.85 -16.43
N GLY A 238 2.79 3.58 -16.81
CA GLY A 238 3.10 2.50 -15.87
C GLY A 238 1.90 1.88 -15.15
N LEU A 239 0.68 2.40 -15.32
CA LEU A 239 -0.50 1.81 -14.70
C LEU A 239 -0.75 0.38 -15.21
N VAL A 240 -0.91 -0.56 -14.29
CA VAL A 240 -1.12 -1.98 -14.61
C VAL A 240 -2.55 -2.20 -15.09
N ASP A 241 -2.71 -3.01 -16.15
CA ASP A 241 -4.02 -3.45 -16.65
C ASP A 241 -4.41 -4.79 -15.98
N ARG A 242 -5.43 -4.76 -15.14
CA ARG A 242 -5.94 -5.93 -14.42
C ARG A 242 -7.26 -6.47 -14.98
N ARG A 243 -7.61 -6.14 -16.23
CA ARG A 243 -8.84 -6.65 -16.85
C ARG A 243 -8.80 -8.17 -17.12
N ARG A 244 -7.61 -8.77 -17.16
CA ARG A 244 -7.41 -10.21 -17.41
C ARG A 244 -6.68 -10.84 -16.22
N ILE A 245 -7.45 -11.19 -15.21
CA ILE A 245 -6.90 -11.71 -13.96
C ILE A 245 -6.51 -13.18 -14.04
N LEU A 246 -7.16 -13.96 -14.93
CA LEU A 246 -6.98 -15.41 -14.99
C LEU A 246 -5.52 -15.83 -15.27
N ALA A 247 -4.81 -15.10 -16.13
CA ALA A 247 -3.44 -15.42 -16.46
C ALA A 247 -2.50 -15.28 -15.22
N ALA A 248 -2.73 -14.29 -14.39
CA ALA A 248 -1.97 -14.08 -13.15
C ALA A 248 -2.39 -15.08 -12.05
N ALA A 249 -3.67 -15.46 -12.02
CA ALA A 249 -4.20 -16.41 -11.03
C ALA A 249 -3.63 -17.85 -11.18
N GLN A 250 -3.09 -18.19 -12.34
CA GLN A 250 -2.46 -19.52 -12.57
C GLN A 250 -1.21 -19.78 -11.70
N HIS A 251 -0.64 -18.74 -11.11
CA HIS A 251 0.52 -18.84 -10.21
C HIS A 251 0.15 -19.00 -8.74
N LEU A 252 -1.14 -18.91 -8.41
CA LEU A 252 -1.62 -19.08 -7.03
C LEU A 252 -1.58 -20.56 -6.62
N SER A 253 -1.25 -20.81 -5.36
CA SER A 253 -1.42 -22.14 -4.77
C SER A 253 -2.91 -22.49 -4.73
N PRO A 254 -3.33 -23.67 -5.23
CA PRO A 254 -4.74 -24.00 -5.32
C PRO A 254 -5.36 -24.25 -3.94
N VAL A 255 -6.62 -23.82 -3.78
CA VAL A 255 -7.46 -24.12 -2.63
C VAL A 255 -8.69 -24.94 -3.07
N PRO A 256 -9.40 -25.62 -2.16
CA PRO A 256 -10.56 -26.43 -2.53
C PRO A 256 -11.66 -25.64 -3.26
N GLY A 257 -11.88 -25.94 -4.54
CA GLY A 257 -12.86 -25.29 -5.41
C GLY A 257 -12.30 -24.20 -6.30
N SER A 258 -10.98 -23.89 -6.25
CA SER A 258 -10.35 -22.90 -7.12
C SER A 258 -10.41 -23.27 -8.61
N ASP A 259 -10.30 -24.57 -8.96
CA ASP A 259 -10.37 -25.02 -10.36
C ASP A 259 -11.76 -24.71 -10.98
N GLU A 260 -12.83 -24.91 -10.21
CA GLU A 260 -14.18 -24.57 -10.65
C GLU A 260 -14.31 -23.05 -10.87
N LEU A 261 -13.86 -22.23 -9.92
CA LEU A 261 -13.82 -20.77 -10.07
C LEU A 261 -13.03 -20.35 -11.30
N PHE A 262 -11.80 -20.87 -11.48
CA PHE A 262 -10.96 -20.52 -12.61
C PHE A 262 -11.58 -20.84 -13.97
N SER A 263 -12.30 -21.96 -14.07
CA SER A 263 -13.04 -22.33 -15.29
C SER A 263 -14.16 -21.35 -15.64
N GLN A 264 -14.70 -20.64 -14.64
CA GLN A 264 -15.82 -19.70 -14.80
C GLN A 264 -15.39 -18.24 -14.94
N VAL A 265 -14.11 -17.91 -14.70
CA VAL A 265 -13.63 -16.52 -14.80
C VAL A 265 -13.98 -15.86 -16.15
N PRO A 266 -13.79 -16.49 -17.32
CA PRO A 266 -14.16 -15.85 -18.59
C PRO A 266 -15.66 -15.48 -18.68
N ALA A 267 -16.53 -16.38 -18.20
CA ALA A 267 -17.97 -16.13 -18.19
C ALA A 267 -18.35 -15.01 -17.20
N LEU A 268 -17.70 -14.95 -16.04
CA LEU A 268 -17.89 -13.87 -15.07
C LEU A 268 -17.40 -12.52 -15.61
N GLU A 269 -16.29 -12.49 -16.34
CA GLU A 269 -15.78 -11.26 -16.99
C GLU A 269 -16.76 -10.76 -18.07
N GLU A 270 -17.36 -11.66 -18.86
CA GLU A 270 -18.38 -11.30 -19.85
C GLU A 270 -19.66 -10.78 -19.19
N GLU A 271 -20.13 -11.43 -18.13
CA GLU A 271 -21.31 -11.00 -17.37
C GLU A 271 -21.07 -9.65 -16.69
N LEU A 272 -19.88 -9.44 -16.13
CA LEU A 272 -19.49 -8.17 -15.52
C LEU A 272 -19.47 -7.04 -16.57
N ALA A 273 -18.92 -7.29 -17.74
CA ALA A 273 -18.93 -6.34 -18.85
C ALA A 273 -20.37 -6.00 -19.32
N ALA A 274 -21.29 -6.98 -19.28
CA ALA A 274 -22.70 -6.78 -19.62
C ALA A 274 -23.46 -5.89 -18.61
N CYS A 275 -22.91 -5.66 -17.40
CA CYS A 275 -23.48 -4.72 -16.43
C CYS A 275 -23.35 -3.25 -16.85
N GLY A 276 -22.66 -2.94 -17.95
CA GLY A 276 -22.65 -1.62 -18.59
C GLY A 276 -21.80 -0.54 -17.90
N LEU A 277 -21.02 -0.89 -16.87
CA LEU A 277 -20.05 0.04 -16.29
C LEU A 277 -18.74 0.03 -17.10
N PRO A 278 -18.12 1.20 -17.35
CA PRO A 278 -16.86 1.26 -18.08
C PRO A 278 -15.69 0.76 -17.23
N TYR A 279 -14.68 0.17 -17.85
CA TYR A 279 -13.36 0.04 -17.24
C TYR A 279 -12.72 1.42 -17.07
N THR A 280 -12.06 1.62 -15.94
CA THR A 280 -11.47 2.91 -15.58
C THR A 280 -10.28 2.73 -14.63
N LEU A 281 -9.78 3.84 -14.11
CA LEU A 281 -8.87 3.84 -12.96
C LEU A 281 -9.60 3.29 -11.73
N VAL A 282 -9.05 2.26 -11.11
CA VAL A 282 -9.48 1.68 -9.84
C VAL A 282 -8.44 2.04 -8.79
N HIS A 283 -8.87 2.44 -7.60
CA HIS A 283 -7.99 2.73 -6.48
C HIS A 283 -7.29 1.46 -5.96
N GLY A 284 -8.04 0.37 -5.89
CA GLY A 284 -7.58 -0.93 -5.40
C GLY A 284 -7.70 -1.13 -3.89
N ASP A 285 -7.70 -0.03 -3.10
CA ASP A 285 -7.89 -0.05 -1.65
C ASP A 285 -8.78 1.13 -1.19
N PHE A 286 -9.92 1.33 -1.83
CA PHE A 286 -10.81 2.48 -1.63
C PHE A 286 -11.67 2.33 -0.38
N HIS A 287 -11.24 2.90 0.74
CA HIS A 287 -11.97 2.90 2.01
C HIS A 287 -11.64 4.11 2.88
N PRO A 288 -12.48 4.46 3.89
CA PRO A 288 -12.31 5.66 4.71
C PRO A 288 -10.99 5.76 5.48
N GLY A 289 -10.28 4.66 5.71
CA GLY A 289 -8.95 4.67 6.33
C GLY A 289 -7.86 5.26 5.42
N ASN A 290 -8.10 5.30 4.11
CA ASN A 290 -7.25 5.94 3.11
C ASN A 290 -7.78 7.34 2.72
N TRP A 291 -8.64 7.94 3.54
CA TRP A 291 -9.13 9.30 3.37
C TRP A 291 -8.74 10.17 4.54
N ARG A 292 -8.56 11.46 4.28
CA ARG A 292 -8.23 12.44 5.30
C ARG A 292 -9.07 13.71 5.12
N ALA A 293 -9.63 14.24 6.22
CA ALA A 293 -10.48 15.44 6.17
C ALA A 293 -10.32 16.30 7.41
N VAL A 294 -10.50 17.61 7.25
CA VAL A 294 -10.78 18.50 8.36
C VAL A 294 -12.26 18.40 8.73
N PRO A 295 -12.67 18.69 9.99
CA PRO A 295 -14.08 18.68 10.37
C PRO A 295 -14.93 19.57 9.46
N GLY A 296 -15.95 18.98 8.82
CA GLY A 296 -16.86 19.67 7.90
C GLY A 296 -16.29 19.97 6.51
N GLY A 297 -15.05 19.58 6.23
CA GLY A 297 -14.43 19.70 4.91
C GLY A 297 -14.57 18.44 4.06
N PRO A 298 -14.30 18.53 2.76
CA PRO A 298 -14.26 17.36 1.88
C PRO A 298 -13.07 16.47 2.22
N ALA A 299 -13.20 15.17 1.93
CA ALA A 299 -12.08 14.24 2.09
C ALA A 299 -11.11 14.34 0.91
N VAL A 300 -9.83 14.13 1.23
CA VAL A 300 -8.73 13.86 0.31
C VAL A 300 -8.44 12.38 0.33
N VAL A 301 -8.41 11.74 -0.82
CA VAL A 301 -8.12 10.31 -1.00
C VAL A 301 -6.62 10.10 -1.12
N LEU A 302 -6.11 9.09 -0.43
CA LEU A 302 -4.69 8.78 -0.27
C LEU A 302 -4.41 7.34 -0.68
N ASP A 303 -3.12 7.02 -0.82
CA ASP A 303 -2.59 5.66 -0.96
C ASP A 303 -3.06 4.92 -2.22
N PHE A 304 -2.60 5.41 -3.36
CA PHE A 304 -2.87 4.84 -4.69
C PHE A 304 -1.85 3.76 -5.10
N ALA A 305 -1.11 3.16 -4.14
CA ALA A 305 -0.10 2.14 -4.42
C ALA A 305 -0.66 0.86 -5.08
N ASP A 306 -1.95 0.59 -4.92
CA ASP A 306 -2.67 -0.52 -5.53
C ASP A 306 -3.54 -0.12 -6.73
N ALA A 307 -3.43 1.14 -7.17
CA ALA A 307 -4.23 1.62 -8.29
C ALA A 307 -3.90 0.86 -9.58
N HIS A 308 -4.91 0.60 -10.37
CA HIS A 308 -4.79 -0.15 -11.61
C HIS A 308 -5.92 0.22 -12.58
N PHE A 309 -5.77 -0.18 -13.84
CA PHE A 309 -6.87 -0.12 -14.80
C PHE A 309 -7.72 -1.39 -14.66
N GLY A 310 -9.00 -1.22 -14.33
CA GLY A 310 -9.88 -2.33 -14.01
C GLY A 310 -11.36 -1.96 -13.98
N HIS A 311 -12.17 -2.84 -13.43
CA HIS A 311 -13.61 -2.60 -13.27
C HIS A 311 -13.90 -1.89 -11.95
N PRO A 312 -14.64 -0.76 -11.93
CA PRO A 312 -14.84 0.08 -10.75
C PRO A 312 -15.58 -0.60 -9.60
N ALA A 313 -16.27 -1.72 -9.84
CA ALA A 313 -16.93 -2.49 -8.78
C ALA A 313 -15.95 -3.02 -7.73
N ALA A 314 -14.66 -3.15 -8.02
CA ALA A 314 -13.65 -3.52 -7.04
C ALA A 314 -13.57 -2.48 -5.90
N ASP A 315 -13.60 -1.18 -6.22
CA ASP A 315 -13.65 -0.10 -5.23
C ASP A 315 -14.97 -0.08 -4.45
N GLY A 316 -16.10 -0.39 -5.12
CA GLY A 316 -17.40 -0.51 -4.46
C GLY A 316 -17.45 -1.63 -3.44
N LEU A 317 -16.85 -2.78 -3.75
CA LEU A 317 -16.73 -3.92 -2.82
C LEU A 317 -15.80 -3.59 -1.65
N ARG A 318 -14.66 -2.96 -1.92
CA ARG A 318 -13.73 -2.54 -0.87
C ARG A 318 -14.36 -1.53 0.07
N LEU A 319 -15.10 -0.56 -0.45
CA LEU A 319 -15.88 0.38 0.36
C LEU A 319 -16.91 -0.35 1.25
N GLN A 320 -17.65 -1.32 0.67
CA GLN A 320 -18.67 -2.07 1.39
C GLN A 320 -18.11 -2.84 2.59
N GLU A 321 -16.91 -3.39 2.50
CA GLU A 321 -16.25 -4.08 3.63
C GLU A 321 -16.07 -3.18 4.85
N TRP A 322 -15.80 -1.89 4.65
CA TRP A 322 -15.50 -0.94 5.71
C TRP A 322 -16.70 -0.13 6.19
N VAL A 323 -17.61 0.20 5.29
CA VAL A 323 -18.79 1.02 5.58
C VAL A 323 -20.03 0.17 5.88
N GLY A 324 -19.98 -1.13 5.56
CA GLY A 324 -21.08 -2.08 5.77
C GLY A 324 -22.14 -2.08 4.67
N ASN A 325 -22.06 -1.17 3.69
CA ASN A 325 -22.92 -1.14 2.50
C ASN A 325 -22.24 -0.40 1.34
N ALA A 326 -22.78 -0.56 0.13
CA ALA A 326 -22.28 0.10 -1.08
C ALA A 326 -23.27 1.11 -1.68
N GLU A 327 -24.27 1.59 -0.93
CA GLU A 327 -25.35 2.42 -1.47
C GLU A 327 -24.84 3.73 -2.12
N ALA A 328 -23.85 4.38 -1.49
CA ALA A 328 -23.22 5.57 -2.05
C ALA A 328 -22.57 5.28 -3.41
N TRP A 329 -21.87 4.16 -3.53
CA TRP A 329 -21.23 3.73 -4.77
C TRP A 329 -22.27 3.35 -5.83
N VAL A 330 -23.30 2.57 -5.47
CA VAL A 330 -24.42 2.22 -6.37
C VAL A 330 -25.08 3.48 -6.91
N GLY A 331 -25.38 4.46 -6.04
CA GLY A 331 -25.97 5.74 -6.44
C GLY A 331 -25.08 6.52 -7.43
N ALA A 332 -23.78 6.58 -7.18
CA ALA A 332 -22.83 7.30 -8.02
C ALA A 332 -22.63 6.65 -9.41
N TRP A 333 -22.74 5.32 -9.50
CA TRP A 333 -22.64 4.56 -10.75
C TRP A 333 -23.98 4.24 -11.41
N SER A 334 -25.09 4.79 -10.91
CA SER A 334 -26.41 4.68 -11.56
C SER A 334 -26.48 5.56 -12.81
N ILE A 335 -25.73 5.18 -13.85
CA ILE A 335 -25.69 5.83 -15.16
C ILE A 335 -26.58 5.09 -16.17
N PRO A 336 -27.05 5.73 -17.27
CA PRO A 336 -27.91 5.07 -18.24
C PRO A 336 -27.29 3.79 -18.82
N GLY A 337 -28.05 2.69 -18.77
CA GLY A 337 -27.62 1.38 -19.28
C GLY A 337 -26.73 0.57 -18.36
N ALA A 338 -26.41 1.07 -17.15
CA ALA A 338 -25.62 0.33 -16.18
C ALA A 338 -26.48 -0.32 -15.09
N ASP A 339 -26.03 -1.48 -14.62
CA ASP A 339 -26.55 -2.16 -13.43
C ASP A 339 -25.44 -2.30 -12.36
N PRO A 340 -25.23 -1.24 -11.54
CA PRO A 340 -24.16 -1.27 -10.55
C PRO A 340 -24.38 -2.29 -9.43
N ARG A 341 -25.65 -2.64 -9.09
CA ARG A 341 -25.91 -3.69 -8.08
C ARG A 341 -25.49 -5.06 -8.59
N ARG A 342 -25.90 -5.39 -9.81
CA ARG A 342 -25.47 -6.62 -10.46
C ARG A 342 -23.96 -6.68 -10.64
N ALA A 343 -23.34 -5.56 -10.98
CA ALA A 343 -21.90 -5.46 -11.12
C ALA A 343 -21.16 -5.82 -9.82
N LEU A 344 -21.63 -5.36 -8.65
CA LEU A 344 -21.04 -5.76 -7.35
C LEU A 344 -21.15 -7.26 -7.10
N GLU A 345 -22.31 -7.86 -7.38
CA GLU A 345 -22.51 -9.30 -7.19
C GLU A 345 -21.54 -10.13 -8.05
N VAL A 346 -21.47 -9.80 -9.35
CA VAL A 346 -20.61 -10.53 -10.30
C VAL A 346 -19.14 -10.26 -10.07
N ALA A 347 -18.78 -9.02 -9.69
CA ALA A 347 -17.40 -8.66 -9.41
C ALA A 347 -16.85 -9.30 -8.11
N ALA A 348 -17.69 -9.69 -7.15
CA ALA A 348 -17.23 -10.16 -5.84
C ALA A 348 -16.19 -11.30 -5.92
N PRO A 349 -16.40 -12.40 -6.67
CA PRO A 349 -15.38 -13.44 -6.81
C PRO A 349 -14.14 -12.96 -7.57
N LEU A 350 -14.31 -12.09 -8.58
CA LEU A 350 -13.20 -11.57 -9.39
C LEU A 350 -12.33 -10.59 -8.60
N ALA A 351 -12.92 -9.72 -7.79
CA ALA A 351 -12.20 -8.78 -6.94
C ALA A 351 -11.39 -9.51 -5.85
N ALA A 352 -11.98 -10.52 -5.19
CA ALA A 352 -11.27 -11.35 -4.23
C ALA A 352 -10.14 -12.16 -4.88
N LEU A 353 -10.33 -12.68 -6.10
CA LEU A 353 -9.28 -13.32 -6.87
C LEU A 353 -8.16 -12.32 -7.23
N GLY A 354 -8.52 -11.06 -7.57
CA GLY A 354 -7.57 -9.98 -7.80
C GLY A 354 -6.73 -9.67 -6.58
N GLN A 355 -7.32 -9.71 -5.43
CA GLN A 355 -6.63 -9.51 -4.17
C GLN A 355 -5.67 -10.67 -3.86
N ALA A 356 -6.06 -11.92 -4.12
CA ALA A 356 -5.16 -13.07 -4.00
C ALA A 356 -3.92 -12.92 -4.90
N VAL A 357 -4.12 -12.53 -6.16
CA VAL A 357 -3.01 -12.24 -7.09
C VAL A 357 -2.13 -11.12 -6.55
N ARG A 358 -2.72 -10.04 -6.02
CA ARG A 358 -1.95 -8.90 -5.50
C ARG A 358 -1.09 -9.28 -4.30
N TYR A 359 -1.63 -10.05 -3.36
CA TYR A 359 -0.87 -10.55 -2.22
C TYR A 359 0.27 -11.50 -2.64
N GLN A 360 0.06 -12.31 -3.68
CA GLN A 360 1.13 -13.13 -4.25
C GLN A 360 2.24 -12.26 -4.87
N GLU A 361 1.87 -11.20 -5.61
CA GLU A 361 2.85 -10.23 -6.14
C GLU A 361 3.66 -9.56 -5.02
N PHE A 362 3.05 -9.28 -3.85
CA PHE A 362 3.78 -8.80 -2.68
C PHE A 362 4.82 -9.83 -2.22
N LEU A 363 4.40 -11.08 -1.99
CA LEU A 363 5.31 -12.15 -1.53
C LEU A 363 6.45 -12.42 -2.52
N ASP A 364 6.19 -12.29 -3.82
CA ASP A 364 7.18 -12.48 -4.87
C ASP A 364 8.16 -11.31 -4.99
N GLY A 365 7.71 -10.10 -4.63
CA GLY A 365 8.44 -8.85 -4.80
C GLY A 365 9.19 -8.34 -3.55
N ILE A 366 9.05 -9.01 -2.39
CA ILE A 366 9.64 -8.57 -1.12
C ILE A 366 10.68 -9.55 -0.57
N GLU A 367 11.61 -9.02 0.24
CA GLU A 367 12.63 -9.84 0.88
C GLU A 367 12.03 -10.87 1.88
N PRO A 368 12.71 -12.02 2.09
CA PRO A 368 12.15 -13.12 2.90
C PRO A 368 11.75 -12.74 4.33
N SER A 369 12.50 -11.87 5.01
CA SER A 369 12.21 -11.45 6.38
C SER A 369 10.87 -10.69 6.48
N GLU A 370 10.52 -9.93 5.45
CA GLU A 370 9.31 -9.13 5.39
C GLU A 370 8.06 -9.89 4.92
N ARG A 371 8.20 -11.11 4.41
CA ARG A 371 7.06 -11.96 4.01
C ARG A 371 6.10 -12.26 5.15
N ARG A 372 6.55 -12.08 6.39
CA ARG A 372 5.70 -12.20 7.59
C ARG A 372 4.49 -11.25 7.58
N TYR A 373 4.58 -10.14 6.87
CA TYR A 373 3.46 -9.20 6.73
C TYR A 373 2.27 -9.80 5.96
N HIS A 374 2.53 -10.71 5.00
CA HIS A 374 1.52 -11.22 4.04
C HIS A 374 1.41 -12.75 4.01
N LEU A 375 2.02 -13.43 4.98
CA LEU A 375 2.00 -14.89 4.99
C LEU A 375 0.58 -15.43 5.20
N GLY A 376 0.06 -16.19 4.21
CA GLY A 376 -1.29 -16.74 4.21
C GLY A 376 -2.34 -15.84 3.56
N ASP A 377 -2.02 -14.56 3.27
CA ASP A 377 -2.98 -13.64 2.65
C ASP A 377 -3.45 -14.09 1.25
N PRO A 378 -2.58 -14.62 0.35
CA PRO A 378 -3.03 -15.11 -0.95
C PRO A 378 -4.03 -16.27 -0.85
N GLU A 379 -3.77 -17.23 0.01
CA GLU A 379 -4.65 -18.39 0.24
C GLU A 379 -5.99 -17.94 0.83
N GLU A 380 -5.99 -17.09 1.84
CA GLU A 380 -7.22 -16.57 2.45
C GLU A 380 -8.06 -15.77 1.44
N ALA A 381 -7.42 -14.92 0.62
CA ALA A 381 -8.10 -14.17 -0.43
C ALA A 381 -8.68 -15.09 -1.51
N LEU A 382 -7.96 -16.15 -1.91
CA LEU A 382 -8.46 -17.14 -2.88
C LEU A 382 -9.63 -17.94 -2.31
N GLU A 383 -9.61 -18.32 -1.03
CA GLU A 383 -10.76 -18.95 -0.36
C GLU A 383 -11.97 -17.99 -0.32
N ASN A 384 -11.73 -16.69 -0.10
CA ASN A 384 -12.79 -15.67 -0.17
C ASN A 384 -13.39 -15.61 -1.58
N ALA A 385 -12.57 -15.68 -2.63
CA ALA A 385 -13.03 -15.71 -4.02
C ALA A 385 -13.92 -16.92 -4.29
N VAL A 386 -13.51 -18.12 -3.85
CA VAL A 386 -14.32 -19.35 -3.98
C VAL A 386 -15.64 -19.23 -3.19
N ARG A 387 -15.60 -18.68 -1.98
CA ARG A 387 -16.83 -18.44 -1.19
C ARG A 387 -17.77 -17.45 -1.88
N ALA A 388 -17.26 -16.38 -2.46
CA ALA A 388 -18.05 -15.40 -3.21
C ALA A 388 -18.66 -16.04 -4.47
N PHE A 389 -17.90 -16.85 -5.19
CA PHE A 389 -18.37 -17.57 -6.37
C PHE A 389 -19.52 -18.52 -6.04
N ARG A 390 -19.41 -19.33 -4.99
CA ARG A 390 -20.47 -20.25 -4.54
C ARG A 390 -21.74 -19.53 -4.09
N ARG A 391 -21.62 -18.31 -3.53
CA ARG A 391 -22.81 -17.48 -3.22
C ARG A 391 -23.49 -16.96 -4.48
N LEU A 392 -22.72 -16.60 -5.49
CA LEU A 392 -23.23 -16.12 -6.78
C LEU A 392 -23.86 -17.26 -7.61
N ARG A 393 -23.32 -18.47 -7.49
CA ARG A 393 -23.75 -19.69 -8.20
C ARG A 393 -24.03 -20.78 -7.17
N PRO A 394 -25.18 -20.75 -6.48
CA PRO A 394 -25.58 -21.86 -5.60
C PRO A 394 -25.80 -23.11 -6.45
N ALA A 395 -25.32 -24.29 -5.94
CA ALA A 395 -25.41 -25.57 -6.62
C ALA A 395 -26.86 -26.01 -6.86
#